data_c3f4a3efc0fd05614065e7544bbc72d5
#
_entry.id   c3f4a3efc0fd05614065e7544bbc72d5
#
_cell.length_a   1.000
_cell.length_b   1.000
_cell.length_c   1.000
_cell.angle_alpha   90.00
_cell.angle_beta   90.00
_cell.angle_gamma   90.00
#
_symmetry.space_group_name_H-M   'P 1'
#
loop_
_entity.id
_entity.type
_entity.pdbx_description
1 polymer ?
#
loop_
_entity_poly.entity_id
_entity_poly.type
_entity_poly.pdbx_seq_one_letter_code
_entity_poly.pdbx_strand_id
1 'polypeptide(L)'
;MENKSFRDVWNDQSDAEYLSQTLRPQGVLLSRYYAVGHASLPNYIAQISGQAPNTATEGDCPVYKAFDSAGTGPLGQEQGSGCVYPESVQTVAGQLAAAGKTWKAYMEDMGDPCRHPDPGTEDPDHAAVEGDQYATRHNPFVYFAGITSSPECQRNDVDFSHLAADLKSVATTPNLSYISPNLCNDGHDSPCVDGREGGLVSADVWLRKHAPEIMASPAYRQDGMLVITFDEAEGKESADAALPGGAAGGLIGTLVLSPLARAGTTSDRLYNHYSLLASIEDAFGLPYLGNAAAPGLNRFGADVFSR
;
A
#
# COMPACT_ATOMS: atom_id res chain seq x y z
N MET A 1 6.24 -0.14 0.52
CA MET A 1 7.65 -0.41 0.19
C MET A 1 7.77 -0.40 -1.32
N GLU A 2 8.93 -0.10 -1.91
CA GLU A 2 9.10 0.31 -3.29
C GLU A 2 10.05 -0.58 -4.10
N ASN A 3 9.65 -0.85 -5.36
CA ASN A 3 10.49 -1.30 -6.49
C ASN A 3 11.40 -2.51 -6.19
N LYS A 4 10.87 -3.58 -5.58
CA LYS A 4 11.70 -4.78 -5.31
C LYS A 4 11.04 -6.06 -5.79
N SER A 5 11.77 -6.79 -6.61
CA SER A 5 11.37 -8.10 -7.10
C SER A 5 11.43 -9.17 -6.01
N PHE A 6 10.58 -10.17 -6.15
CA PHE A 6 10.56 -11.34 -5.24
C PHE A 6 11.96 -11.95 -5.02
N ARG A 7 12.72 -12.11 -6.10
CA ARG A 7 14.06 -12.72 -6.05
C ARG A 7 15.08 -11.90 -5.25
N ASP A 8 14.89 -10.58 -5.15
CA ASP A 8 15.83 -9.68 -4.47
C ASP A 8 15.57 -9.63 -2.97
N VAL A 9 14.30 -9.80 -2.59
CA VAL A 9 13.83 -9.71 -1.18
C VAL A 9 13.83 -11.07 -0.48
N TRP A 10 13.27 -12.11 -1.12
CA TRP A 10 12.88 -13.35 -0.42
C TRP A 10 13.88 -14.49 -0.62
N ASN A 11 15.17 -14.19 -0.53
CA ASN A 11 16.27 -15.15 -0.62
C ASN A 11 17.21 -15.04 0.60
N ASP A 12 18.07 -16.04 0.78
CA ASP A 12 18.97 -16.12 1.94
C ASP A 12 20.15 -15.14 1.90
N GLN A 13 20.35 -14.44 0.78
CA GLN A 13 21.40 -13.45 0.57
C GLN A 13 20.82 -12.04 0.33
N SER A 14 19.55 -11.83 0.68
CA SER A 14 18.90 -10.54 0.53
C SER A 14 19.52 -9.47 1.42
N ASP A 15 19.69 -8.27 0.90
CA ASP A 15 20.07 -7.08 1.68
C ASP A 15 18.97 -6.68 2.69
N ALA A 16 17.76 -7.21 2.54
CA ALA A 16 16.68 -7.12 3.54
C ALA A 16 16.74 -8.32 4.52
N GLU A 17 17.83 -8.49 5.24
CA GLU A 17 18.08 -9.63 6.13
C GLU A 17 17.02 -9.76 7.24
N TYR A 18 16.62 -8.66 7.86
CA TYR A 18 15.61 -8.69 8.90
C TYR A 18 14.24 -9.13 8.36
N LEU A 19 13.83 -8.61 7.21
CA LEU A 19 12.58 -8.98 6.56
C LEU A 19 12.60 -10.45 6.12
N SER A 20 13.65 -10.88 5.41
CA SER A 20 13.73 -12.20 4.80
C SER A 20 14.01 -13.34 5.78
N GLN A 21 14.79 -13.09 6.84
CA GLN A 21 15.26 -14.13 7.76
C GLN A 21 14.64 -14.03 9.16
N THR A 22 14.28 -12.82 9.63
CA THR A 22 13.73 -12.64 10.97
C THR A 22 12.21 -12.51 10.99
N LEU A 23 11.62 -11.71 10.10
CA LEU A 23 10.17 -11.54 10.03
C LEU A 23 9.48 -12.66 9.27
N ARG A 24 10.02 -13.11 8.15
CA ARG A 24 9.41 -14.17 7.33
C ARG A 24 9.00 -15.42 8.11
N PRO A 25 9.83 -15.98 9.02
CA PRO A 25 9.42 -17.14 9.83
C PRO A 25 8.27 -16.86 10.80
N GLN A 26 7.93 -15.60 11.05
CA GLN A 26 6.86 -15.20 11.97
C GLN A 26 5.53 -14.99 11.26
N GLY A 27 5.48 -15.04 9.93
CA GLY A 27 4.31 -14.82 9.11
C GLY A 27 4.09 -15.88 8.04
N VAL A 28 3.23 -15.54 7.11
CA VAL A 28 2.97 -16.31 5.88
C VAL A 28 3.50 -15.53 4.69
N LEU A 29 4.42 -16.14 3.94
CA LEU A 29 4.89 -15.56 2.68
C LEU A 29 3.93 -15.93 1.56
N LEU A 30 3.33 -14.93 0.91
CA LEU A 30 2.56 -15.08 -0.31
C LEU A 30 3.54 -15.04 -1.50
N SER A 31 4.05 -16.21 -1.89
CA SER A 31 5.16 -16.30 -2.85
C SER A 31 4.78 -15.98 -4.30
N ARG A 32 3.47 -15.96 -4.60
CA ARG A 32 2.93 -15.59 -5.92
C ARG A 32 2.03 -14.36 -5.81
N TYR A 33 2.56 -13.31 -5.18
CA TYR A 33 1.88 -12.02 -5.09
C TYR A 33 2.50 -11.06 -6.11
N TYR A 34 1.64 -10.46 -6.93
CA TYR A 34 2.00 -9.63 -8.08
C TYR A 34 1.52 -8.19 -7.91
N ALA A 35 2.29 -7.26 -8.40
CA ALA A 35 1.86 -5.89 -8.63
C ALA A 35 0.98 -5.78 -9.89
N VAL A 36 0.16 -4.74 -9.97
CA VAL A 36 -0.86 -4.60 -11.04
C VAL A 36 -0.37 -3.75 -12.22
N GLY A 37 0.63 -2.90 -12.01
CA GLY A 37 1.22 -2.04 -13.04
C GLY A 37 2.68 -1.73 -12.73
N HIS A 38 3.42 -1.28 -13.76
CA HIS A 38 4.68 -0.58 -13.57
C HIS A 38 4.38 0.92 -13.41
N ALA A 39 5.18 1.60 -12.64
CA ALA A 39 4.99 2.85 -11.93
C ALA A 39 4.28 2.68 -10.57
N SER A 40 4.65 3.50 -9.60
CA SER A 40 4.22 3.33 -8.21
C SER A 40 2.74 3.63 -8.01
N LEU A 41 2.28 4.80 -8.45
CA LEU A 41 0.94 5.32 -8.14
C LEU A 41 -0.21 4.37 -8.48
N PRO A 42 -0.27 3.68 -9.64
CA PRO A 42 -1.39 2.80 -9.95
C PRO A 42 -1.49 1.62 -8.98
N ASN A 43 -0.38 1.14 -8.42
CA ASN A 43 -0.37 0.08 -7.41
C ASN A 43 -0.94 0.55 -6.08
N TYR A 44 -0.60 1.76 -5.65
CA TYR A 44 -1.16 2.40 -4.46
C TYR A 44 -2.67 2.66 -4.61
N ILE A 45 -3.11 3.18 -5.76
CA ILE A 45 -4.53 3.38 -6.09
C ILE A 45 -5.30 2.06 -6.04
N ALA A 46 -4.73 0.99 -6.60
CA ALA A 46 -5.35 -0.33 -6.60
C ALA A 46 -5.61 -0.86 -5.20
N GLN A 47 -4.69 -0.64 -4.25
CA GLN A 47 -4.77 -1.12 -2.87
C GLN A 47 -5.91 -0.50 -2.06
N ILE A 48 -6.38 0.70 -2.43
CA ILE A 48 -7.40 1.40 -1.63
C ILE A 48 -8.73 1.60 -2.34
N SER A 49 -8.79 1.39 -3.67
CA SER A 49 -10.01 1.67 -4.46
C SER A 49 -10.38 0.58 -5.46
N GLY A 50 -9.44 -0.32 -5.77
CA GLY A 50 -9.64 -1.32 -6.81
C GLY A 50 -9.68 -0.75 -8.24
N GLN A 51 -9.35 0.54 -8.44
CA GLN A 51 -9.26 1.13 -9.77
C GLN A 51 -8.06 0.59 -10.53
N ALA A 52 -8.24 0.40 -11.84
CA ALA A 52 -7.17 -0.04 -12.73
C ALA A 52 -6.21 1.11 -13.07
N PRO A 53 -4.96 0.80 -13.49
CA PRO A 53 -4.04 1.78 -14.06
C PRO A 53 -4.69 2.57 -15.19
N ASN A 54 -4.35 3.84 -15.32
CA ASN A 54 -4.66 4.69 -16.45
C ASN A 54 -3.41 5.45 -16.90
N THR A 55 -3.43 6.04 -18.10
CA THR A 55 -2.25 6.67 -18.69
C THR A 55 -1.58 7.73 -17.81
N ALA A 56 -2.34 8.44 -16.96
CA ALA A 56 -1.76 9.44 -16.07
C ALA A 56 -1.10 8.78 -14.85
N THR A 57 -1.76 7.78 -14.24
CA THR A 57 -1.20 7.07 -13.08
C THR A 57 0.00 6.20 -13.45
N GLU A 58 0.05 5.64 -14.67
CA GLU A 58 1.22 4.93 -15.23
C GLU A 58 2.43 5.84 -15.47
N GLY A 59 2.27 7.15 -15.33
CA GLY A 59 3.34 8.14 -15.32
C GLY A 59 3.56 8.80 -13.97
N ASP A 60 3.02 8.23 -12.88
CA ASP A 60 3.13 8.76 -11.50
C ASP A 60 2.63 10.19 -11.32
N CYS A 61 1.77 10.65 -12.22
CA CYS A 61 1.12 11.95 -12.11
C CYS A 61 2.04 13.14 -11.77
N PRO A 62 3.06 13.44 -12.57
CA PRO A 62 3.97 14.55 -12.28
C PRO A 62 3.26 15.92 -12.27
N VAL A 63 2.05 15.98 -12.82
CA VAL A 63 1.12 17.09 -12.68
C VAL A 63 -0.12 16.59 -11.96
N TYR A 64 -0.40 17.16 -10.79
CA TYR A 64 -1.55 16.80 -9.96
C TYR A 64 -2.84 17.38 -10.55
N LYS A 65 -3.54 16.60 -11.38
CA LYS A 65 -4.73 17.07 -12.11
C LYS A 65 -5.97 16.21 -11.85
N ALA A 66 -7.13 16.82 -11.93
CA ALA A 66 -8.40 16.11 -11.85
C ALA A 66 -8.50 15.03 -12.94
N PHE A 67 -9.21 13.97 -12.63
CA PHE A 67 -9.54 12.90 -13.58
C PHE A 67 -10.52 13.42 -14.64
N ASP A 68 -10.20 13.26 -15.91
CA ASP A 68 -11.08 13.54 -17.03
C ASP A 68 -11.95 12.30 -17.28
N SER A 69 -13.14 12.32 -16.67
CA SER A 69 -14.05 11.17 -16.64
C SER A 69 -14.87 11.06 -17.93
N ALA A 70 -14.86 9.87 -18.51
CA ALA A 70 -15.74 9.48 -19.62
C ALA A 70 -16.91 8.58 -19.15
N GLY A 71 -17.10 8.43 -17.84
CA GLY A 71 -18.13 7.62 -17.20
C GLY A 71 -17.60 6.41 -16.47
N THR A 72 -18.50 5.59 -15.94
CA THR A 72 -18.16 4.42 -15.13
C THR A 72 -18.37 3.14 -15.93
N GLY A 73 -17.34 2.31 -15.98
CA GLY A 73 -17.33 1.01 -16.65
C GLY A 73 -17.70 -0.17 -15.73
N PRO A 74 -17.46 -1.41 -16.20
CA PRO A 74 -17.67 -2.61 -15.39
C PRO A 74 -16.90 -2.56 -14.08
N LEU A 75 -17.45 -3.20 -13.04
CA LEU A 75 -16.88 -3.24 -11.69
C LEU A 75 -16.65 -1.85 -11.07
N GLY A 76 -17.36 -0.82 -11.52
CA GLY A 76 -17.18 0.53 -10.99
C GLY A 76 -15.85 1.21 -11.38
N GLN A 77 -15.20 0.73 -12.45
CA GLN A 77 -13.97 1.36 -12.96
C GLN A 77 -14.29 2.72 -13.56
N GLU A 78 -13.60 3.76 -13.10
CA GLU A 78 -13.70 5.09 -13.71
C GLU A 78 -13.00 5.06 -15.07
N GLN A 79 -13.73 5.44 -16.10
CA GLN A 79 -13.23 5.45 -17.48
C GLN A 79 -12.66 6.82 -17.80
N GLY A 80 -11.47 6.87 -18.39
CA GLY A 80 -10.80 8.14 -18.73
C GLY A 80 -9.34 8.15 -18.32
N SER A 81 -8.80 9.31 -17.99
CA SER A 81 -7.42 9.47 -17.55
C SER A 81 -7.28 10.67 -16.63
N GLY A 82 -6.47 10.54 -15.62
CA GLY A 82 -6.17 11.60 -14.66
C GLY A 82 -5.63 11.04 -13.37
N CYS A 83 -5.35 11.93 -12.45
CA CYS A 83 -4.74 11.62 -11.16
C CYS A 83 -5.76 11.58 -10.04
N VAL A 84 -6.52 12.68 -9.89
CA VAL A 84 -7.45 12.88 -8.78
C VAL A 84 -8.83 12.39 -9.18
N TYR A 85 -9.20 11.23 -8.69
CA TYR A 85 -10.50 10.61 -8.95
C TYR A 85 -11.65 11.44 -8.37
N PRO A 86 -12.81 11.50 -9.07
CA PRO A 86 -13.98 12.26 -8.62
C PRO A 86 -14.56 11.69 -7.30
N GLU A 87 -15.34 12.50 -6.59
CA GLU A 87 -15.98 12.12 -5.31
C GLU A 87 -16.85 10.86 -5.39
N SER A 88 -17.35 10.54 -6.59
CA SER A 88 -18.16 9.33 -6.83
C SER A 88 -17.36 8.02 -6.73
N VAL A 89 -16.04 8.08 -6.90
CA VAL A 89 -15.18 6.88 -6.81
C VAL A 89 -14.90 6.56 -5.34
N GLN A 90 -15.38 5.39 -4.94
CA GLN A 90 -15.27 4.91 -3.56
C GLN A 90 -13.86 4.41 -3.24
N THR A 91 -13.48 4.55 -1.97
CA THR A 91 -12.26 3.99 -1.39
C THR A 91 -12.58 3.16 -0.16
N VAL A 92 -11.67 2.27 0.24
CA VAL A 92 -11.80 1.52 1.48
C VAL A 92 -11.89 2.45 2.70
N ALA A 93 -11.24 3.62 2.66
CA ALA A 93 -11.35 4.65 3.69
C ALA A 93 -12.79 5.16 3.84
N GLY A 94 -13.45 5.50 2.72
CA GLY A 94 -14.85 5.90 2.71
C GLY A 94 -15.80 4.79 3.17
N GLN A 95 -15.55 3.54 2.76
CA GLN A 95 -16.33 2.39 3.21
C GLN A 95 -16.21 2.16 4.72
N LEU A 96 -15.00 2.24 5.29
CA LEU A 96 -14.76 2.11 6.72
C LEU A 96 -15.48 3.19 7.50
N ALA A 97 -15.36 4.46 7.09
CA ALA A 97 -16.07 5.58 7.70
C ALA A 97 -17.59 5.37 7.68
N ALA A 98 -18.15 4.95 6.54
CA ALA A 98 -19.57 4.64 6.40
C ALA A 98 -20.03 3.47 7.30
N ALA A 99 -19.14 2.52 7.58
CA ALA A 99 -19.37 1.38 8.48
C ALA A 99 -19.09 1.71 9.96
N GLY A 100 -18.81 2.97 10.31
CA GLY A 100 -18.48 3.40 11.66
C GLY A 100 -17.14 2.90 12.18
N LYS A 101 -16.23 2.57 11.28
CA LYS A 101 -14.85 2.13 11.57
C LYS A 101 -13.87 3.27 11.31
N THR A 102 -12.68 3.15 11.87
CA THR A 102 -11.64 4.17 11.78
C THR A 102 -10.53 3.75 10.82
N TRP A 103 -9.96 4.75 10.15
CA TRP A 103 -8.77 4.56 9.32
C TRP A 103 -7.79 5.71 9.52
N LYS A 104 -6.52 5.46 9.32
CA LYS A 104 -5.48 6.48 9.17
C LYS A 104 -4.42 6.05 8.16
N ALA A 105 -3.90 7.03 7.45
CA ALA A 105 -2.71 6.94 6.65
C ALA A 105 -1.56 7.65 7.39
N TYR A 106 -0.40 7.01 7.44
CA TYR A 106 0.80 7.49 8.11
C TYR A 106 1.92 7.59 7.08
N MET A 107 2.21 8.81 6.64
CA MET A 107 3.18 9.12 5.59
C MET A 107 4.44 9.71 6.20
N GLU A 108 5.58 9.03 6.02
CA GLU A 108 6.85 9.52 6.58
C GLU A 108 7.32 10.77 5.86
N ASP A 109 7.80 11.77 6.62
CA ASP A 109 8.23 13.10 6.18
C ASP A 109 7.13 13.97 5.57
N MET A 110 5.85 13.59 5.65
CA MET A 110 4.77 14.41 5.09
C MET A 110 4.63 15.78 5.77
N GLY A 111 4.93 15.87 7.07
CA GLY A 111 4.82 17.08 7.84
C GLY A 111 3.37 17.49 8.07
N ASP A 112 2.85 18.39 7.24
CA ASP A 112 1.45 18.85 7.34
C ASP A 112 0.47 17.74 6.89
N PRO A 113 -0.62 17.52 7.64
CA PRO A 113 -1.62 16.51 7.25
C PRO A 113 -2.25 16.77 5.88
N CYS A 114 -2.58 15.70 5.15
CA CYS A 114 -3.24 15.80 3.84
C CYS A 114 -2.43 16.65 2.82
N ARG A 115 -1.11 16.56 2.88
CA ARG A 115 -0.23 17.32 1.99
C ARG A 115 -0.31 16.78 0.56
N HIS A 116 -0.68 17.65 -0.36
CA HIS A 116 -0.72 17.38 -1.80
C HIS A 116 -0.54 18.67 -2.60
N PRO A 117 -0.15 18.60 -3.88
CA PRO A 117 -0.07 19.78 -4.74
C PRO A 117 -1.42 20.45 -4.96
N ASP A 118 -1.42 21.71 -5.36
CA ASP A 118 -2.62 22.37 -5.85
C ASP A 118 -3.09 21.74 -7.18
N PRO A 119 -4.41 21.61 -7.41
CA PRO A 119 -4.92 21.02 -8.66
C PRO A 119 -4.40 21.74 -9.91
N GLY A 120 -3.82 20.97 -10.83
CA GLY A 120 -3.27 21.44 -12.09
C GLY A 120 -1.81 21.91 -12.02
N THR A 121 -1.16 21.80 -10.87
CA THR A 121 0.27 22.14 -10.71
C THR A 121 1.17 20.93 -10.82
N GLU A 122 2.46 21.15 -11.07
CA GLU A 122 3.49 20.13 -10.94
C GLU A 122 3.58 19.67 -9.48
N ASP A 123 3.90 18.39 -9.28
CA ASP A 123 4.11 17.80 -7.95
C ASP A 123 5.51 18.18 -7.42
N PRO A 124 5.63 19.02 -6.39
CA PRO A 124 6.92 19.40 -5.81
C PRO A 124 7.58 18.21 -5.05
N ASP A 125 6.79 17.23 -4.64
CA ASP A 125 7.23 16.06 -3.87
C ASP A 125 7.49 14.83 -4.77
N HIS A 126 7.71 15.07 -6.06
CA HIS A 126 8.01 14.01 -7.02
C HIS A 126 9.40 13.38 -6.81
N ALA A 127 10.34 14.12 -6.26
CA ALA A 127 11.68 13.65 -5.92
C ALA A 127 12.09 14.12 -4.52
N ALA A 128 12.88 13.28 -3.83
CA ALA A 128 13.40 13.62 -2.52
C ALA A 128 14.30 14.85 -2.55
N VAL A 129 14.23 15.68 -1.52
CA VAL A 129 15.19 16.73 -1.22
C VAL A 129 15.74 16.54 0.20
N GLU A 130 16.88 17.14 0.51
CA GLU A 130 17.46 17.03 1.85
C GLU A 130 16.50 17.61 2.91
N GLY A 131 16.14 16.77 3.87
CA GLY A 131 15.19 17.10 4.95
C GLY A 131 13.71 16.90 4.60
N ASP A 132 13.39 16.50 3.36
CA ASP A 132 12.02 16.16 2.94
C ASP A 132 12.07 15.08 1.85
N GLN A 133 11.73 13.86 2.24
CA GLN A 133 11.75 12.70 1.37
C GLN A 133 10.34 12.09 1.19
N TYR A 134 9.28 12.83 1.54
CA TYR A 134 7.91 12.46 1.24
C TYR A 134 7.69 12.40 -0.28
N ALA A 135 6.86 11.48 -0.72
CA ALA A 135 6.43 11.39 -2.13
C ALA A 135 4.90 11.36 -2.20
N THR A 136 4.31 12.34 -2.87
CA THR A 136 2.85 12.41 -3.06
C THR A 136 2.32 11.13 -3.70
N ARG A 137 2.99 10.59 -4.73
CA ARG A 137 2.59 9.36 -5.43
C ARG A 137 2.54 8.10 -4.55
N HIS A 138 3.19 8.11 -3.38
CA HIS A 138 3.14 7.02 -2.39
C HIS A 138 2.03 7.21 -1.34
N ASN A 139 1.24 8.29 -1.47
CA ASN A 139 0.08 8.56 -0.65
C ASN A 139 -1.21 8.49 -1.51
N PRO A 140 -1.85 7.31 -1.63
CA PRO A 140 -3.00 7.18 -2.51
C PRO A 140 -4.23 7.99 -2.06
N PHE A 141 -4.31 8.36 -0.79
CA PHE A 141 -5.48 9.01 -0.22
C PHE A 141 -5.71 10.41 -0.78
N VAL A 142 -4.65 11.11 -1.15
CA VAL A 142 -4.77 12.45 -1.73
C VAL A 142 -5.21 12.45 -3.19
N TYR A 143 -5.27 11.31 -3.84
CA TYR A 143 -5.74 11.19 -5.22
C TYR A 143 -7.25 10.91 -5.35
N PHE A 144 -8.02 11.13 -4.29
CA PHE A 144 -9.48 10.99 -4.30
C PHE A 144 -10.15 12.24 -3.76
N ALA A 145 -10.92 12.92 -4.62
CA ALA A 145 -11.63 14.14 -4.24
C ALA A 145 -12.60 13.91 -3.07
N GLY A 146 -13.18 12.72 -2.95
CA GLY A 146 -14.02 12.34 -1.80
C GLY A 146 -13.28 12.32 -0.45
N ILE A 147 -11.95 12.25 -0.46
CA ILE A 147 -11.10 12.35 0.73
C ILE A 147 -10.61 13.79 0.89
N THR A 148 -9.98 14.37 -0.14
CA THR A 148 -9.32 15.67 -0.04
C THR A 148 -10.29 16.84 0.18
N SER A 149 -11.55 16.73 -0.29
CA SER A 149 -12.60 17.71 -0.02
C SER A 149 -13.24 17.57 1.39
N SER A 150 -12.90 16.48 2.11
CA SER A 150 -13.44 16.19 3.42
C SER A 150 -12.49 16.61 4.55
N PRO A 151 -13.02 17.08 5.71
CA PRO A 151 -12.22 17.29 6.91
C PRO A 151 -11.52 16.00 7.42
N GLU A 152 -11.89 14.83 6.92
CA GLU A 152 -11.25 13.57 7.27
C GLU A 152 -9.82 13.46 6.76
N CYS A 153 -9.51 14.07 5.62
CA CYS A 153 -8.15 14.12 5.10
C CYS A 153 -7.18 14.68 6.15
N GLN A 154 -7.48 15.86 6.67
CA GLN A 154 -6.65 16.52 7.70
C GLN A 154 -6.55 15.73 9.02
N ARG A 155 -7.54 14.91 9.34
CA ARG A 155 -7.56 14.11 10.58
C ARG A 155 -6.89 12.76 10.45
N ASN A 156 -6.98 12.16 9.27
CA ASN A 156 -6.68 10.75 9.07
C ASN A 156 -5.46 10.50 8.18
N ASP A 157 -5.12 11.42 7.28
CA ASP A 157 -3.92 11.34 6.45
C ASP A 157 -2.85 12.24 7.09
N VAL A 158 -1.98 11.63 7.89
CA VAL A 158 -1.10 12.33 8.85
C VAL A 158 0.34 11.89 8.71
N ASP A 159 1.24 12.73 9.24
CA ASP A 159 2.66 12.37 9.33
C ASP A 159 2.88 11.11 10.17
N PHE A 160 3.85 10.29 9.76
CA PHE A 160 4.17 9.01 10.39
C PHE A 160 4.49 9.11 11.89
N SER A 161 4.96 10.25 12.36
CA SER A 161 5.25 10.51 13.78
C SER A 161 4.05 10.31 14.71
N HIS A 162 2.81 10.34 14.17
CA HIS A 162 1.59 10.07 14.93
C HIS A 162 1.40 8.58 15.28
N LEU A 163 2.00 7.65 14.52
CA LEU A 163 1.77 6.21 14.66
C LEU A 163 2.03 5.70 16.07
N ALA A 164 3.16 6.04 16.65
CA ALA A 164 3.55 5.55 17.98
C ALA A 164 2.56 5.95 19.09
N ALA A 165 1.90 7.09 18.95
CA ALA A 165 0.85 7.52 19.90
C ALA A 165 -0.43 6.69 19.72
N ASP A 166 -0.81 6.43 18.46
CA ASP A 166 -2.03 5.69 18.13
C ASP A 166 -1.93 4.20 18.47
N LEU A 167 -0.74 3.62 18.43
CA LEU A 167 -0.49 2.20 18.78
C LEU A 167 -0.58 1.89 20.29
N LYS A 168 -0.72 2.88 21.17
CA LYS A 168 -0.68 2.68 22.64
C LYS A 168 -1.84 1.84 23.20
N SER A 169 -2.98 1.83 22.55
CA SER A 169 -4.15 1.06 23.00
C SER A 169 -5.02 0.60 21.84
N VAL A 170 -5.86 -0.41 22.07
CA VAL A 170 -6.86 -0.84 21.08
C VAL A 170 -7.81 0.30 20.69
N ALA A 171 -8.15 1.17 21.66
CA ALA A 171 -9.08 2.27 21.42
C ALA A 171 -8.51 3.41 20.56
N THR A 172 -7.19 3.58 20.54
CA THR A 172 -6.51 4.62 19.77
C THR A 172 -5.97 4.11 18.42
N THR A 173 -5.75 2.80 18.29
CA THR A 173 -5.29 2.20 17.03
C THR A 173 -6.44 2.16 16.03
N PRO A 174 -6.30 2.77 14.83
CA PRO A 174 -7.32 2.69 13.79
C PRO A 174 -7.59 1.25 13.34
N ASN A 175 -8.82 0.97 12.89
CA ASN A 175 -9.16 -0.32 12.31
C ASN A 175 -8.30 -0.63 11.06
N LEU A 176 -8.03 0.38 10.23
CA LEU A 176 -7.06 0.30 9.13
C LEU A 176 -5.98 1.36 9.33
N SER A 177 -4.74 0.94 9.37
CA SER A 177 -3.54 1.78 9.34
C SER A 177 -2.80 1.53 8.04
N TYR A 178 -2.69 2.54 7.19
CA TYR A 178 -1.89 2.49 5.96
C TYR A 178 -0.57 3.23 6.21
N ILE A 179 0.55 2.60 5.97
CA ILE A 179 1.87 3.16 6.30
C ILE A 179 2.73 3.20 5.05
N SER A 180 3.20 4.38 4.70
CA SER A 180 4.16 4.60 3.61
C SER A 180 5.42 5.27 4.14
N PRO A 181 6.56 4.57 4.15
CA PRO A 181 7.84 5.18 4.47
C PRO A 181 8.23 6.23 3.41
N ASN A 182 9.20 7.07 3.72
CA ASN A 182 9.74 8.04 2.77
C ASN A 182 10.62 7.38 1.69
N LEU A 183 10.98 8.10 0.64
CA LEU A 183 11.70 7.62 -0.54
C LEU A 183 13.03 6.89 -0.24
N CYS A 184 13.66 7.18 0.89
CA CYS A 184 14.85 6.44 1.32
C CYS A 184 14.48 5.14 2.06
N ASN A 185 13.48 5.22 2.94
CA ASN A 185 13.13 4.14 3.86
C ASN A 185 12.16 3.12 3.25
N ASP A 186 11.51 3.46 2.13
CA ASP A 186 10.64 2.53 1.40
C ASP A 186 11.40 1.58 0.46
N GLY A 187 12.67 1.89 0.16
CA GLY A 187 13.52 1.13 -0.74
C GLY A 187 13.69 1.73 -2.14
N HIS A 188 13.02 2.86 -2.45
CA HIS A 188 13.06 3.49 -3.77
C HIS A 188 14.44 4.07 -4.08
N ASP A 189 14.90 5.03 -3.27
CA ASP A 189 16.14 5.75 -3.53
C ASP A 189 17.37 4.95 -3.11
N SER A 190 18.37 4.89 -4.02
CA SER A 190 19.68 4.29 -3.74
C SER A 190 20.75 4.96 -4.62
N PRO A 191 21.65 5.79 -4.05
CA PRO A 191 21.68 6.22 -2.65
C PRO A 191 20.55 7.22 -2.31
N CYS A 192 20.27 7.37 -1.02
CA CYS A 192 19.34 8.39 -0.54
C CYS A 192 19.93 9.80 -0.67
N VAL A 193 19.07 10.83 -0.76
CA VAL A 193 19.49 12.23 -0.86
C VAL A 193 20.29 12.71 0.36
N ASP A 194 20.09 12.10 1.54
CA ASP A 194 20.80 12.37 2.78
C ASP A 194 22.13 11.60 2.92
N GLY A 195 22.55 10.87 1.88
CA GLY A 195 23.81 10.12 1.82
C GLY A 195 23.78 8.72 2.43
N ARG A 196 22.62 8.25 2.93
CA ARG A 196 22.46 6.83 3.31
C ARG A 196 22.48 5.94 2.06
N GLU A 197 22.77 4.66 2.26
CA GLU A 197 22.88 3.69 1.15
C GLU A 197 21.58 3.55 0.36
N GLY A 198 20.43 3.60 1.03
CA GLY A 198 19.13 3.46 0.38
C GLY A 198 18.78 2.01 0.03
N GLY A 199 17.82 1.86 -0.88
CA GLY A 199 17.39 0.57 -1.38
C GLY A 199 16.92 -0.38 -0.26
N LEU A 200 17.09 -1.69 -0.48
CA LEU A 200 16.69 -2.72 0.49
C LEU A 200 17.36 -2.57 1.86
N VAL A 201 18.60 -2.07 1.90
CA VAL A 201 19.33 -1.84 3.17
C VAL A 201 18.59 -0.85 4.06
N SER A 202 18.21 0.31 3.53
CA SER A 202 17.47 1.31 4.31
C SER A 202 16.07 0.85 4.67
N ALA A 203 15.38 0.14 3.75
CA ALA A 203 14.09 -0.46 4.00
C ALA A 203 14.12 -1.49 5.14
N ASP A 204 15.14 -2.35 5.18
CA ASP A 204 15.31 -3.35 6.23
C ASP A 204 15.61 -2.71 7.59
N VAL A 205 16.44 -1.68 7.62
CA VAL A 205 16.73 -0.91 8.84
C VAL A 205 15.45 -0.26 9.38
N TRP A 206 14.64 0.32 8.51
CA TRP A 206 13.35 0.90 8.89
C TRP A 206 12.38 -0.15 9.44
N LEU A 207 12.23 -1.29 8.75
CA LEU A 207 11.38 -2.40 9.20
C LEU A 207 11.87 -2.99 10.53
N ARG A 208 13.18 -3.14 10.72
CA ARG A 208 13.80 -3.63 11.99
C ARG A 208 13.44 -2.75 13.18
N LYS A 209 13.24 -1.46 12.96
CA LYS A 209 12.82 -0.52 14.00
C LYS A 209 11.30 -0.56 14.23
N HIS A 210 10.50 -0.49 13.19
CA HIS A 210 9.07 -0.20 13.31
C HIS A 210 8.16 -1.43 13.32
N ALA A 211 8.52 -2.54 12.67
CA ALA A 211 7.70 -3.75 12.70
C ALA A 211 7.53 -4.32 14.12
N PRO A 212 8.58 -4.40 14.97
CA PRO A 212 8.40 -4.83 16.37
C PRO A 212 7.50 -3.90 17.17
N GLU A 213 7.53 -2.59 16.92
CA GLU A 213 6.66 -1.60 17.58
C GLU A 213 5.18 -1.85 17.27
N ILE A 214 4.87 -2.07 16.00
CA ILE A 214 3.52 -2.41 15.54
C ILE A 214 3.07 -3.74 16.13
N MET A 215 3.91 -4.79 16.04
CA MET A 215 3.59 -6.14 16.53
C MET A 215 3.49 -6.21 18.06
N ALA A 216 4.11 -5.27 18.80
CA ALA A 216 3.99 -5.16 20.24
C ALA A 216 2.71 -4.42 20.68
N SER A 217 2.01 -3.74 19.79
CA SER A 217 0.81 -2.96 20.12
C SER A 217 -0.33 -3.85 20.65
N PRO A 218 -1.17 -3.32 21.56
CA PRO A 218 -2.31 -4.07 22.07
C PRO A 218 -3.28 -4.54 20.99
N ALA A 219 -3.53 -3.71 19.97
CA ALA A 219 -4.45 -4.05 18.88
C ALA A 219 -3.89 -5.20 18.03
N TYR A 220 -2.59 -5.14 17.65
CA TYR A 220 -1.98 -6.25 16.90
C TYR A 220 -2.03 -7.56 17.68
N ARG A 221 -1.70 -7.54 18.97
CA ARG A 221 -1.69 -8.76 19.82
C ARG A 221 -3.06 -9.37 20.01
N GLN A 222 -4.13 -8.59 19.90
CA GLN A 222 -5.49 -9.09 20.03
C GLN A 222 -5.88 -9.91 18.78
N ASP A 223 -5.88 -9.28 17.62
CA ASP A 223 -6.31 -9.89 16.37
C ASP A 223 -5.77 -9.13 15.12
N GLY A 224 -4.74 -8.32 15.30
CA GLY A 224 -4.22 -7.48 14.24
C GLY A 224 -3.52 -8.25 13.12
N MET A 225 -3.44 -7.62 11.96
CA MET A 225 -2.70 -8.10 10.79
C MET A 225 -1.76 -7.01 10.29
N LEU A 226 -0.48 -7.33 10.17
CA LEU A 226 0.52 -6.50 9.52
C LEU A 226 0.86 -7.13 8.16
N VAL A 227 0.64 -6.38 7.10
CA VAL A 227 1.02 -6.77 5.73
C VAL A 227 2.20 -5.94 5.29
N ILE A 228 3.29 -6.59 4.88
CA ILE A 228 4.47 -5.95 4.30
C ILE A 228 4.52 -6.35 2.84
N THR A 229 4.36 -5.36 1.96
CA THR A 229 4.34 -5.55 0.50
C THR A 229 5.13 -4.45 -0.18
N PHE A 230 5.60 -4.74 -1.39
CA PHE A 230 6.16 -3.76 -2.31
C PHE A 230 5.08 -3.34 -3.31
N ASP A 231 5.23 -2.19 -3.90
CA ASP A 231 4.29 -1.67 -4.90
C ASP A 231 4.43 -2.39 -6.23
N GLU A 232 5.68 -2.52 -6.74
CA GLU A 232 6.01 -3.20 -7.98
C GLU A 232 7.36 -3.91 -7.92
N ALA A 233 7.63 -4.78 -8.90
CA ALA A 233 8.92 -5.42 -9.11
C ALA A 233 9.85 -4.53 -9.91
N GLU A 234 11.15 -4.66 -9.66
CA GLU A 234 12.18 -3.99 -10.46
C GLU A 234 12.28 -4.62 -11.85
N GLY A 235 12.24 -3.78 -12.90
CA GLY A 235 12.37 -4.22 -14.29
C GLY A 235 11.10 -4.84 -14.88
N LYS A 236 11.22 -5.39 -16.10
CA LYS A 236 10.11 -6.02 -16.82
C LYS A 236 10.07 -7.53 -16.51
N GLU A 237 9.53 -7.93 -15.38
CA GLU A 237 9.27 -9.33 -15.11
C GLU A 237 8.00 -9.81 -15.84
N SER A 238 7.95 -11.09 -16.22
CA SER A 238 6.78 -11.63 -16.91
C SER A 238 5.56 -11.69 -15.98
N ALA A 239 4.48 -11.06 -16.38
CA ALA A 239 3.19 -11.14 -15.69
C ALA A 239 2.56 -12.53 -15.83
N ASP A 240 1.93 -13.04 -14.77
CA ASP A 240 1.02 -14.18 -14.89
C ASP A 240 -0.33 -13.68 -15.42
N ALA A 241 -0.58 -13.90 -16.71
CA ALA A 241 -1.77 -13.40 -17.41
C ALA A 241 -3.11 -13.99 -16.89
N ALA A 242 -3.06 -15.00 -16.02
CA ALA A 242 -4.25 -15.66 -15.50
C ALA A 242 -4.84 -14.98 -14.25
N LEU A 243 -4.27 -13.86 -13.78
CA LEU A 243 -4.68 -13.17 -12.56
C LEU A 243 -5.75 -12.12 -12.84
N PRO A 244 -6.95 -12.19 -12.23
CA PRO A 244 -7.96 -11.15 -12.38
C PRO A 244 -7.43 -9.78 -11.99
N GLY A 245 -7.67 -8.76 -12.82
CA GLY A 245 -7.13 -7.42 -12.64
C GLY A 245 -5.69 -7.23 -13.12
N GLY A 246 -5.00 -8.31 -13.49
CA GLY A 246 -3.64 -8.24 -14.05
C GLY A 246 -2.51 -8.43 -13.04
N ALA A 247 -1.30 -8.50 -13.59
CA ALA A 247 -0.05 -8.74 -12.87
C ALA A 247 1.13 -8.01 -13.56
N ALA A 248 0.84 -6.92 -14.27
CA ALA A 248 1.80 -6.25 -15.13
C ALA A 248 3.01 -5.65 -14.38
N GLY A 249 2.86 -5.36 -13.09
CA GLY A 249 3.93 -4.83 -12.23
C GLY A 249 4.91 -5.88 -11.70
N GLY A 250 4.77 -7.15 -12.12
CA GLY A 250 5.72 -8.21 -11.80
C GLY A 250 5.52 -8.88 -10.45
N LEU A 251 6.36 -9.88 -10.18
CA LEU A 251 6.32 -10.70 -8.97
C LEU A 251 7.08 -10.02 -7.83
N ILE A 252 6.38 -9.67 -6.75
CA ILE A 252 6.96 -8.98 -5.59
C ILE A 252 7.00 -9.84 -4.32
N GLY A 253 6.02 -10.73 -4.13
CA GLY A 253 5.81 -11.42 -2.86
C GLY A 253 5.31 -10.48 -1.76
N THR A 254 4.64 -11.03 -0.78
CA THR A 254 4.06 -10.24 0.33
C THR A 254 4.10 -11.06 1.61
N LEU A 255 4.48 -10.44 2.72
CA LEU A 255 4.48 -11.09 4.03
C LEU A 255 3.27 -10.67 4.84
N VAL A 256 2.51 -11.64 5.34
CA VAL A 256 1.38 -11.44 6.25
C VAL A 256 1.73 -11.93 7.64
N LEU A 257 1.78 -11.01 8.60
CA LEU A 257 2.05 -11.27 10.01
C LEU A 257 0.77 -11.06 10.82
N SER A 258 0.42 -12.01 11.66
CA SER A 258 -0.73 -11.92 12.58
C SER A 258 -0.63 -12.99 13.66
N PRO A 259 -1.15 -12.74 14.87
CA PRO A 259 -1.32 -13.81 15.86
C PRO A 259 -2.20 -14.96 15.36
N LEU A 260 -3.04 -14.70 14.36
CA LEU A 260 -3.96 -15.67 13.75
C LEU A 260 -3.38 -16.33 12.50
N ALA A 261 -2.22 -15.90 12.03
CA ALA A 261 -1.58 -16.42 10.81
C ALA A 261 -0.90 -17.77 11.06
N ARG A 262 -0.72 -18.53 9.98
CA ARG A 262 0.01 -19.81 9.97
C ARG A 262 1.52 -19.53 9.87
N ALA A 263 2.10 -19.00 10.93
CA ALA A 263 3.51 -18.59 10.95
C ALA A 263 4.47 -19.62 10.39
N GLY A 264 5.50 -19.18 9.68
CA GLY A 264 6.53 -20.02 9.06
C GLY A 264 6.08 -20.76 7.80
N THR A 265 4.89 -20.47 7.27
CA THR A 265 4.38 -21.12 6.05
C THR A 265 4.50 -20.23 4.82
N THR A 266 4.30 -20.82 3.66
CA THR A 266 4.26 -20.12 2.38
C THR A 266 2.97 -20.50 1.65
N SER A 267 2.25 -19.51 1.11
CA SER A 267 1.14 -19.73 0.18
C SER A 267 1.65 -19.55 -1.25
N ASP A 268 1.30 -20.50 -2.12
CA ASP A 268 1.58 -20.47 -3.56
C ASP A 268 0.36 -20.07 -4.41
N ARG A 269 -0.71 -19.60 -3.76
CA ARG A 269 -1.87 -19.06 -4.46
C ARG A 269 -1.53 -17.73 -5.12
N LEU A 270 -2.20 -17.46 -6.23
CA LEU A 270 -2.05 -16.21 -6.98
C LEU A 270 -2.77 -15.07 -6.25
N TYR A 271 -2.04 -14.00 -5.97
CA TYR A 271 -2.52 -12.77 -5.35
C TYR A 271 -2.01 -11.54 -6.09
N ASN A 272 -2.69 -10.41 -5.92
CA ASN A 272 -2.24 -9.10 -6.34
C ASN A 272 -2.78 -8.01 -5.40
N HIS A 273 -2.56 -6.72 -5.71
CA HIS A 273 -3.03 -5.62 -4.88
C HIS A 273 -4.56 -5.57 -4.73
N TYR A 274 -5.32 -6.04 -5.73
CA TYR A 274 -6.78 -6.19 -5.59
C TYR A 274 -7.16 -7.31 -4.62
N SER A 275 -6.35 -8.36 -4.54
CA SER A 275 -6.51 -9.43 -3.56
C SER A 275 -6.32 -8.91 -2.13
N LEU A 276 -5.37 -7.99 -1.92
CA LEU A 276 -5.17 -7.33 -0.63
C LEU A 276 -6.39 -6.48 -0.26
N LEU A 277 -6.86 -5.63 -1.17
CA LEU A 277 -8.05 -4.82 -0.95
C LEU A 277 -9.26 -5.70 -0.61
N ALA A 278 -9.53 -6.73 -1.41
CA ALA A 278 -10.64 -7.66 -1.17
C ALA A 278 -10.51 -8.37 0.19
N SER A 279 -9.28 -8.66 0.65
CA SER A 279 -9.05 -9.29 1.95
C SER A 279 -9.28 -8.33 3.12
N ILE A 280 -8.97 -7.03 2.93
CA ILE A 280 -9.32 -5.98 3.89
C ILE A 280 -10.84 -5.83 3.96
N GLU A 281 -11.51 -5.77 2.82
CA GLU A 281 -12.96 -5.67 2.74
C GLU A 281 -13.66 -6.87 3.39
N ASP A 282 -13.17 -8.09 3.18
CA ASP A 282 -13.67 -9.30 3.89
C ASP A 282 -13.50 -9.17 5.42
N ALA A 283 -12.34 -8.72 5.88
CA ALA A 283 -12.07 -8.60 7.32
C ALA A 283 -13.04 -7.63 8.03
N PHE A 284 -13.55 -6.64 7.30
CA PHE A 284 -14.48 -5.65 7.84
C PHE A 284 -15.94 -5.84 7.38
N GLY A 285 -16.24 -6.86 6.58
CA GLY A 285 -17.57 -7.12 6.05
C GLY A 285 -18.07 -6.04 5.08
N LEU A 286 -17.17 -5.48 4.29
CA LEU A 286 -17.44 -4.42 3.32
C LEU A 286 -17.72 -5.00 1.93
N PRO A 287 -18.47 -4.30 1.07
CA PRO A 287 -18.61 -4.68 -0.34
C PRO A 287 -17.28 -4.47 -1.08
N TYR A 288 -17.05 -5.29 -2.12
CA TYR A 288 -15.81 -5.18 -2.90
C TYR A 288 -15.83 -4.02 -3.88
N LEU A 289 -14.72 -3.26 -3.93
CA LEU A 289 -14.51 -2.13 -4.82
C LEU A 289 -13.73 -2.53 -6.08
N GLY A 290 -14.10 -1.99 -7.20
CA GLY A 290 -13.35 -2.10 -8.44
C GLY A 290 -12.96 -3.54 -8.76
N ASN A 291 -11.72 -3.76 -9.12
CA ASN A 291 -11.18 -5.09 -9.43
C ASN A 291 -11.09 -6.03 -8.21
N ALA A 292 -11.28 -5.56 -6.98
CA ALA A 292 -11.45 -6.43 -5.82
C ALA A 292 -12.72 -7.29 -5.94
N ALA A 293 -13.73 -6.84 -6.72
CA ALA A 293 -14.92 -7.60 -7.06
C ALA A 293 -14.73 -8.58 -8.24
N ALA A 294 -13.54 -8.67 -8.83
CA ALA A 294 -13.32 -9.48 -10.03
C ALA A 294 -13.57 -10.98 -9.76
N PRO A 295 -14.34 -11.66 -10.63
CA PRO A 295 -14.59 -13.09 -10.46
C PRO A 295 -13.29 -13.92 -10.48
N GLY A 296 -13.15 -14.81 -9.52
CA GLY A 296 -11.97 -15.70 -9.42
C GLY A 296 -10.75 -15.07 -8.72
N LEU A 297 -10.85 -13.82 -8.24
CA LEU A 297 -9.81 -13.20 -7.44
C LEU A 297 -9.65 -13.95 -6.10
N ASN A 298 -8.42 -14.34 -5.77
CA ASN A 298 -8.12 -14.95 -4.48
C ASN A 298 -8.06 -13.90 -3.37
N ARG A 299 -8.47 -14.28 -2.17
CA ARG A 299 -8.42 -13.51 -0.93
C ARG A 299 -7.70 -14.30 0.14
N PHE A 300 -7.17 -13.63 1.14
CA PHE A 300 -6.48 -14.29 2.25
C PHE A 300 -7.47 -15.21 2.99
N GLY A 301 -7.15 -16.48 3.04
CA GLY A 301 -8.06 -17.50 3.57
C GLY A 301 -7.34 -18.52 4.45
N ALA A 302 -7.75 -19.78 4.36
CA ALA A 302 -7.20 -20.87 5.16
C ALA A 302 -5.74 -21.21 4.86
N ASP A 303 -5.18 -20.71 3.78
CA ASP A 303 -3.75 -20.78 3.45
C ASP A 303 -2.92 -19.73 4.22
N VAL A 304 -3.57 -18.67 4.70
CA VAL A 304 -2.96 -17.59 5.48
C VAL A 304 -3.27 -17.73 6.97
N PHE A 305 -4.53 -17.96 7.33
CA PHE A 305 -4.99 -17.97 8.72
C PHE A 305 -5.20 -19.37 9.26
N SER A 306 -4.85 -19.55 10.53
CA SER A 306 -5.27 -20.70 11.33
C SER A 306 -6.73 -20.53 11.72
N ARG A 307 -7.53 -21.58 11.62
CA ARG A 307 -8.91 -21.57 12.12
C ARG A 307 -8.95 -21.60 13.64
#